data_17c666de338f003bca7e3ee7643b4e3d
#
_entry.id   17c666de338f003bca7e3ee7643b4e3d
#
_cell.length_a   1.000
_cell.length_b   1.000
_cell.length_c   1.000
_cell.angle_alpha   90.00
_cell.angle_beta   90.00
_cell.angle_gamma   90.00
#
_symmetry.space_group_name_H-M   'P 1'
#
loop_
_entity.id
_entity.type
_entity.pdbx_description
1 polymer ?
#
loop_
_entity_poly.entity_id
_entity_poly.type
_entity_poly.pdbx_seq_one_letter_code
_entity_poly.pdbx_strand_id
1 'polypeptide(L)' 'MSTITIRIDHAALPEPFDRDHPDAAAEAIEAALRAGGIAAEASDVISHLKIELPTAQLAAASTLLAGLRLI' A
#
# COMPACT_ATOMS: atom_id res chain seq x y z
N MET A 1 6.10 14.64 -13.78
CA MET A 1 5.73 13.23 -13.66
C MET A 1 4.48 13.13 -12.80
N SER A 2 3.57 12.25 -13.17
CA SER A 2 2.33 12.10 -12.41
C SER A 2 2.45 10.97 -11.40
N THR A 3 1.79 11.17 -10.28
CA THR A 3 1.67 10.16 -9.23
C THR A 3 0.21 9.84 -8.99
N ILE A 4 -0.05 8.68 -8.43
CA ILE A 4 -1.39 8.27 -8.06
C ILE A 4 -1.39 7.89 -6.58
N THR A 5 -2.52 8.11 -5.92
CA THR A 5 -2.71 7.75 -4.53
C THR A 5 -3.75 6.64 -4.43
N ILE A 6 -3.39 5.57 -3.72
CA ILE A 6 -4.29 4.46 -3.43
C ILE A 6 -4.65 4.53 -1.94
N ARG A 7 -5.92 4.37 -1.64
CA ARG A 7 -6.44 4.41 -0.27
C ARG A 7 -6.96 3.03 0.11
N ILE A 8 -6.53 2.57 1.29
CA ILE A 8 -6.99 1.28 1.83
C ILE A 8 -7.47 1.53 3.25
N ASP A 9 -8.75 1.31 3.50
CA ASP A 9 -9.32 1.50 4.83
C ASP A 9 -8.68 0.54 5.82
N HIS A 10 -8.44 0.99 7.06
CA HIS A 10 -7.88 0.13 8.10
C HIS A 10 -8.74 -1.12 8.31
N ALA A 11 -10.05 -0.98 8.23
CA ALA A 11 -10.98 -2.10 8.39
C ALA A 11 -10.88 -3.13 7.24
N ALA A 12 -10.33 -2.75 6.11
CA ALA A 12 -10.16 -3.63 4.95
C ALA A 12 -8.84 -4.38 4.95
N LEU A 13 -7.97 -4.16 5.94
CA LEU A 13 -6.68 -4.84 6.02
C LEU A 13 -6.90 -6.33 6.30
N PRO A 14 -6.38 -7.22 5.44
CA PRO A 14 -6.47 -8.66 5.69
C PRO A 14 -5.43 -9.12 6.69
N GLU A 15 -5.59 -10.30 7.25
CA GLU A 15 -4.49 -10.95 7.93
C GLU A 15 -3.40 -11.26 6.90
N PRO A 16 -2.11 -11.13 7.24
CA PRO A 16 -1.53 -10.96 8.57
C PRO A 16 -1.33 -9.49 9.00
N PHE A 17 -1.90 -8.52 8.31
CA PHE A 17 -1.74 -7.12 8.69
C PHE A 17 -2.49 -6.84 9.98
N ASP A 18 -1.85 -6.13 10.90
CA ASP A 18 -2.42 -5.79 12.19
C ASP A 18 -3.20 -4.47 12.06
N ARG A 19 -4.52 -4.54 12.21
CA ARG A 19 -5.40 -3.39 12.13
C ARG A 19 -5.21 -2.42 13.29
N ASP A 20 -4.68 -2.91 14.40
CA ASP A 20 -4.41 -2.09 15.58
C ASP A 20 -3.09 -1.32 15.46
N HIS A 21 -2.26 -1.68 14.48
CA HIS A 21 -0.98 -1.05 14.22
C HIS A 21 -0.85 -0.70 12.74
N PRO A 22 -1.65 0.26 12.24
CA PRO A 22 -1.65 0.60 10.81
C PRO A 22 -0.32 1.17 10.33
N ASP A 23 0.48 1.76 11.19
CA ASP A 23 1.82 2.22 10.87
C ASP A 23 2.74 1.06 10.47
N ALA A 24 2.66 -0.05 11.20
CA ALA A 24 3.42 -1.26 10.86
C ALA A 24 2.92 -1.87 9.55
N ALA A 25 1.60 -1.85 9.31
CA ALA A 25 1.04 -2.32 8.05
C ALA A 25 1.52 -1.45 6.87
N ALA A 26 1.53 -0.13 7.03
CA ALA A 26 2.02 0.78 6.01
C ALA A 26 3.48 0.50 5.67
N GLU A 27 4.33 0.30 6.66
CA GLU A 27 5.75 -0.03 6.44
C GLU A 27 5.92 -1.35 5.71
N ALA A 28 5.14 -2.37 6.08
CA ALA A 28 5.21 -3.68 5.44
C ALA A 28 4.78 -3.61 3.97
N ILE A 29 3.73 -2.86 3.67
CA ILE A 29 3.24 -2.66 2.31
C ILE A 29 4.28 -1.91 1.47
N GLU A 30 4.83 -0.84 2.02
CA GLU A 30 5.88 -0.06 1.35
C GLU A 30 7.10 -0.93 1.04
N ALA A 31 7.55 -1.72 1.99
CA ALA A 31 8.68 -2.61 1.80
C ALA A 31 8.41 -3.65 0.71
N ALA A 32 7.21 -4.22 0.69
CA ALA A 32 6.82 -5.20 -0.32
C ALA A 32 6.81 -4.58 -1.72
N LEU A 33 6.26 -3.38 -1.86
CA LEU A 33 6.23 -2.68 -3.14
C LEU A 33 7.62 -2.30 -3.62
N ARG A 34 8.47 -1.79 -2.73
CA ARG A 34 9.84 -1.44 -3.06
C ARG A 34 10.68 -2.66 -3.45
N ALA A 35 10.45 -3.79 -2.80
CA ALA A 35 11.09 -5.06 -3.17
C ALA A 35 10.71 -5.49 -4.58
N GLY A 36 9.54 -5.10 -5.06
CA GLY A 36 9.08 -5.34 -6.42
C GLY A 36 9.53 -4.28 -7.42
N GLY A 37 10.39 -3.34 -7.03
CA GLY A 37 10.90 -2.30 -7.90
C GLY A 37 10.00 -1.09 -8.05
N ILE A 38 9.00 -0.93 -7.18
CA ILE A 38 8.05 0.17 -7.24
C ILE A 38 8.47 1.27 -6.27
N ALA A 39 8.54 2.51 -6.76
CA ALA A 39 8.89 3.67 -5.95
C ALA A 39 7.66 4.16 -5.18
N ALA A 40 7.17 3.32 -4.26
CA ALA A 40 5.99 3.60 -3.47
C ALA A 40 6.34 4.21 -2.12
N GLU A 41 5.48 5.09 -1.65
CA GLU A 41 5.52 5.63 -0.30
C GLU A 41 4.17 5.34 0.36
N ALA A 42 4.20 4.69 1.51
CA ALA A 42 3.00 4.37 2.26
C ALA A 42 3.00 5.04 3.61
N SER A 43 1.86 5.57 4.01
CA SER A 43 1.69 6.19 5.32
C SER A 43 0.32 5.85 5.85
N ASP A 44 0.18 5.83 7.18
CA ASP A 44 -1.10 5.70 7.81
C ASP A 44 -1.66 7.10 8.13
N VAL A 45 -2.95 7.24 7.88
CA VAL A 45 -3.72 8.41 8.30
C VAL A 45 -4.86 7.94 9.20
N ILE A 46 -5.68 8.87 9.68
CA ILE A 46 -6.67 8.55 10.74
C ILE A 46 -7.57 7.36 10.37
N SER A 47 -8.06 7.29 9.13
CA SER A 47 -9.06 6.28 8.75
C SER A 47 -8.59 5.27 7.72
N HIS A 48 -7.44 5.47 7.09
CA HIS A 48 -6.98 4.61 5.99
C HIS A 48 -5.46 4.66 5.84
N LEU A 49 -4.94 3.74 5.04
CA LEU A 49 -3.57 3.80 4.56
C LEU A 49 -3.55 4.53 3.23
N LYS A 50 -2.56 5.36 3.04
CA LYS A 50 -2.37 6.12 1.82
C LYS A 50 -1.08 5.66 1.17
N ILE A 51 -1.18 5.20 -0.08
CA ILE A 51 -0.02 4.73 -0.85
C ILE A 51 0.14 5.62 -2.07
N GLU A 52 1.28 6.28 -2.19
CA GLU A 52 1.61 7.11 -3.35
C GLU A 52 2.66 6.41 -4.19
N LEU A 53 2.46 6.39 -5.50
CA LEU A 53 3.41 5.79 -6.43
C LEU A 53 3.31 6.47 -7.80
N PRO A 54 4.36 6.35 -8.65
CA PRO A 54 4.27 6.87 -10.01
C PRO A 54 3.16 6.16 -10.78
N THR A 55 2.38 6.93 -11.52
CA THR A 55 1.27 6.39 -12.32
C THR A 55 1.74 5.31 -13.29
N ALA A 56 2.94 5.45 -13.83
CA ALA A 56 3.51 4.46 -14.74
C ALA A 56 3.73 3.09 -14.11
N GLN A 57 3.78 3.01 -12.78
CA GLN A 57 3.98 1.76 -12.06
C GLN A 57 2.68 1.17 -11.50
N LEU A 58 1.54 1.78 -11.82
CA LEU A 58 0.26 1.37 -11.26
C LEU A 58 -0.08 -0.09 -11.57
N ALA A 59 0.15 -0.54 -12.80
CA ALA A 59 -0.17 -1.91 -13.17
C ALA A 59 0.63 -2.93 -12.36
N ALA A 60 1.93 -2.71 -12.20
CA ALA A 60 2.79 -3.57 -11.40
C ALA A 60 2.40 -3.52 -9.92
N ALA A 61 2.11 -2.32 -9.41
CA ALA A 61 1.66 -2.14 -8.03
C ALA A 61 0.34 -2.85 -7.77
N SER A 62 -0.61 -2.76 -8.70
CA SER A 62 -1.90 -3.43 -8.58
C SER A 62 -1.76 -4.94 -8.48
N THR A 63 -0.86 -5.53 -9.24
CA THR A 63 -0.58 -6.96 -9.18
C THR A 63 -0.07 -7.37 -7.80
N LEU A 64 0.88 -6.59 -7.25
CA LEU A 64 1.42 -6.87 -5.93
C LEU A 64 0.37 -6.67 -4.83
N LEU A 65 -0.40 -5.60 -4.90
CA LEU A 65 -1.45 -5.34 -3.92
C LEU A 65 -2.55 -6.39 -3.96
N ALA A 66 -2.90 -6.88 -5.14
CA ALA A 66 -3.87 -7.98 -5.27
C ALA A 66 -3.30 -9.27 -4.67
N GLY A 67 -2.02 -9.54 -4.86
CA GLY A 67 -1.35 -10.69 -4.25
C GLY A 67 -1.34 -10.63 -2.73
N LEU A 68 -1.32 -9.42 -2.17
CA LEU A 68 -1.40 -9.19 -0.73
C LEU A 68 -2.84 -9.09 -0.23
N ARG A 69 -3.82 -9.23 -1.12
CA ARG A 69 -5.26 -9.12 -0.82
C ARG A 69 -5.67 -7.74 -0.29
N LEU A 70 -4.97 -6.71 -0.71
CA LEU A 70 -5.27 -5.33 -0.30
C LEU A 70 -6.27 -4.67 -1.25
N ILE A 71 -6.36 -5.20 -2.45
CA ILE A 71 -7.35 -4.75 -3.43
C ILE A 71 -8.00 -5.94 -4.11
#